data_677158db45707c593af44ea71e785d92
#
_entry.id   677158db45707c593af44ea71e785d92
#
_cell.length_a   1.000
_cell.length_b   1.000
_cell.length_c   1.000
_cell.angle_alpha   90.00
_cell.angle_beta   90.00
_cell.angle_gamma   90.00
#
_symmetry.space_group_name_H-M   'P 1'
#
loop_
_entity.id
_entity.type
_entity.pdbx_description
1 polymer ?
#
loop_
_entity_poly.entity_id
_entity_poly.type
_entity_poly.pdbx_seq_one_letter_code
_entity_poly.pdbx_strand_id
1 'polypeptide(L)'
;MHILIIGAAGMVGRKLAERLAKDGHLGGREITKATLHDVVEPSAPADAKFTSTTLASDFSMPGETAKLVAGRPDVIFHLAAIVSGEAEQDFDKGYRINLDGTMQLFAAIRAIGDGYKPRIVFTSSIAVFGAPFPEAIGDEFFTTPLTSYGTQKAIGELLLSDYSRKGFFDGIGIRLPTICVRPG
;
A
#
# COMPACT_ATOMS: atom_id res chain seq x y z
N MET A 1 3.97 -18.92 -0.39
CA MET A 1 3.43 -17.62 0.09
C MET A 1 2.88 -16.82 -1.09
N HIS A 2 1.68 -16.28 -0.97
CA HIS A 2 1.06 -15.40 -1.98
C HIS A 2 1.25 -13.93 -1.60
N ILE A 3 1.78 -13.13 -2.51
CA ILE A 3 1.98 -11.68 -2.34
C ILE A 3 1.02 -10.91 -3.25
N LEU A 4 0.40 -9.86 -2.72
CA LEU A 4 -0.35 -8.87 -3.50
C LEU A 4 0.40 -7.53 -3.43
N ILE A 5 0.65 -6.91 -4.59
CA ILE A 5 1.20 -5.56 -4.69
C ILE A 5 0.15 -4.67 -5.36
N ILE A 6 -0.39 -3.69 -4.63
CA ILE A 6 -1.29 -2.66 -5.14
C ILE A 6 -0.46 -1.41 -5.40
N GLY A 7 -0.40 -0.94 -6.64
CA GLY A 7 0.54 0.09 -7.09
C GLY A 7 1.78 -0.51 -7.78
N ALA A 8 1.62 -1.67 -8.42
CA ALA A 8 2.73 -2.44 -8.99
C ALA A 8 3.36 -1.81 -10.23
N ALA A 9 2.64 -0.98 -10.99
CA ALA A 9 3.17 -0.25 -12.15
C ALA A 9 3.94 1.02 -11.76
N GLY A 10 3.79 1.49 -10.53
CA GLY A 10 4.54 2.62 -9.99
C GLY A 10 6.03 2.31 -9.80
N MET A 11 6.85 3.35 -9.64
CA MET A 11 8.31 3.20 -9.50
C MET A 11 8.70 2.25 -8.36
N VAL A 12 8.12 2.43 -7.16
CA VAL A 12 8.42 1.58 -6.01
C VAL A 12 7.89 0.16 -6.22
N GLY A 13 6.67 0.03 -6.76
CA GLY A 13 6.04 -1.27 -7.02
C GLY A 13 6.83 -2.12 -7.99
N ARG A 14 7.31 -1.54 -9.11
CA ARG A 14 8.17 -2.24 -10.08
C ARG A 14 9.47 -2.73 -9.44
N LYS A 15 10.18 -1.86 -8.72
CA LYS A 15 11.43 -2.22 -8.04
C LYS A 15 11.22 -3.30 -6.98
N LEU A 16 10.11 -3.23 -6.26
CA LEU A 16 9.75 -4.28 -5.30
C LEU A 16 9.47 -5.61 -6.01
N ALA A 17 8.66 -5.61 -7.07
CA ALA A 17 8.36 -6.82 -7.84
C ALA A 17 9.62 -7.47 -8.43
N GLU A 18 10.52 -6.67 -9.02
CA GLU A 18 11.82 -7.13 -9.53
C GLU A 18 12.69 -7.73 -8.41
N ARG A 19 12.74 -7.08 -7.25
CA ARG A 19 13.52 -7.58 -6.11
C ARG A 19 12.97 -8.90 -5.58
N LEU A 20 11.66 -9.02 -5.41
CA LEU A 20 11.00 -10.26 -4.97
C LEU A 20 11.18 -11.38 -6.00
N ALA A 21 11.12 -11.09 -7.30
CA ALA A 21 11.38 -12.05 -8.35
C ALA A 21 12.79 -12.63 -8.28
N LYS A 22 13.80 -11.76 -8.09
CA LYS A 22 15.19 -12.16 -7.95
C LYS A 22 15.43 -13.01 -6.71
N ASP A 23 14.90 -12.59 -5.55
CA ASP A 23 15.12 -13.28 -4.28
C ASP A 23 14.33 -14.59 -4.20
N GLY A 24 13.08 -14.62 -4.70
CA GLY A 24 12.17 -15.77 -4.61
C GLY A 24 11.62 -16.03 -3.20
N HIS A 25 12.04 -15.25 -2.21
CA HIS A 25 11.68 -15.39 -0.80
C HIS A 25 11.38 -14.04 -0.16
N LEU A 26 10.56 -14.06 0.88
CA LEU A 26 10.32 -12.90 1.75
C LEU A 26 10.23 -13.39 3.21
N GLY A 27 11.06 -12.81 4.09
CA GLY A 27 11.09 -13.19 5.51
C GLY A 27 11.37 -14.68 5.75
N GLY A 28 12.24 -15.29 4.94
CA GLY A 28 12.57 -16.72 5.02
C GLY A 28 11.52 -17.68 4.43
N ARG A 29 10.41 -17.18 3.92
CA ARG A 29 9.34 -17.98 3.29
C ARG A 29 9.44 -17.87 1.77
N GLU A 30 9.32 -19.00 1.07
CA GLU A 30 9.27 -19.05 -0.39
C GLU A 30 8.01 -18.35 -0.93
N ILE A 31 8.19 -17.53 -1.98
CA ILE A 31 7.09 -16.93 -2.73
C ILE A 31 6.66 -17.94 -3.80
N THR A 32 5.38 -18.31 -3.80
CA THR A 32 4.81 -19.23 -4.79
C THR A 32 3.95 -18.49 -5.82
N LYS A 33 3.40 -17.33 -5.42
CA LYS A 33 2.52 -16.52 -6.28
C LYS A 33 2.68 -15.04 -5.95
N ALA A 34 2.64 -14.18 -6.98
CA ALA A 34 2.46 -12.74 -6.85
C ALA A 34 1.30 -12.26 -7.71
N THR A 35 0.44 -11.42 -7.15
CA THR A 35 -0.56 -10.64 -7.86
C THR A 35 -0.08 -9.20 -7.92
N LEU A 36 0.15 -8.70 -9.13
CA LEU A 36 0.60 -7.34 -9.41
C LEU A 36 -0.60 -6.54 -9.90
N HIS A 37 -1.02 -5.54 -9.14
CA HIS A 37 -2.20 -4.74 -9.45
C HIS A 37 -1.85 -3.26 -9.55
N ASP A 38 -2.43 -2.57 -10.53
CA ASP A 38 -2.40 -1.11 -10.66
C ASP A 38 -3.60 -0.63 -11.49
N VAL A 39 -3.79 0.69 -11.60
CA VAL A 39 -4.78 1.28 -12.50
C VAL A 39 -4.40 1.08 -13.99
N VAL A 40 -3.11 0.95 -14.28
CA VAL A 40 -2.57 0.54 -15.58
C VAL A 40 -1.97 -0.86 -15.48
N GLU A 41 -1.95 -1.61 -16.58
CA GLU A 41 -1.44 -2.99 -16.60
C GLU A 41 0.03 -3.04 -16.15
N PRO A 42 0.34 -3.69 -15.01
CA PRO A 42 1.72 -3.86 -14.56
C PRO A 42 2.47 -4.87 -15.43
N SER A 43 3.79 -4.70 -15.54
CA SER A 43 4.66 -5.71 -16.16
C SER A 43 5.10 -6.74 -15.13
N ALA A 44 4.90 -8.03 -15.43
CA ALA A 44 5.45 -9.10 -14.61
C ALA A 44 6.97 -9.20 -14.84
N PRO A 45 7.79 -9.39 -13.77
CA PRO A 45 9.23 -9.65 -13.95
C PRO A 45 9.48 -10.94 -14.72
N ALA A 46 10.34 -10.88 -15.75
CA ALA A 46 10.59 -12.00 -16.66
C ALA A 46 11.20 -13.24 -15.95
N ASP A 47 12.06 -13.00 -14.96
CA ASP A 47 12.84 -14.04 -14.27
C ASP A 47 12.23 -14.44 -12.91
N ALA A 48 10.92 -14.24 -12.72
CA ALA A 48 10.27 -14.57 -11.46
C ALA A 48 10.28 -16.10 -11.22
N LYS A 49 10.72 -16.50 -10.03
CA LYS A 49 10.72 -17.90 -9.58
C LYS A 49 9.34 -18.38 -9.10
N PHE A 50 8.33 -17.58 -9.27
CA PHE A 50 6.94 -17.82 -8.86
C PHE A 50 5.96 -17.42 -9.94
N THR A 51 4.72 -17.89 -9.83
CA THR A 51 3.66 -17.48 -10.76
C THR A 51 3.27 -16.02 -10.53
N SER A 52 3.33 -15.21 -11.57
CA SER A 52 2.88 -13.82 -11.55
C SER A 52 1.57 -13.65 -12.31
N THR A 53 0.63 -12.93 -11.72
CA THR A 53 -0.63 -12.52 -12.36
C THR A 53 -0.69 -10.99 -12.34
N THR A 54 -1.00 -10.36 -13.46
CA THR A 54 -1.19 -8.93 -13.60
C THR A 54 -2.67 -8.59 -13.64
N LEU A 55 -3.06 -7.48 -13.04
CA LEU A 55 -4.44 -7.00 -13.02
C LEU A 55 -4.45 -5.47 -13.15
N ALA A 56 -5.27 -4.96 -14.07
CA ALA A 56 -5.48 -3.52 -14.25
C ALA A 56 -6.91 -3.16 -13.83
N SER A 57 -7.05 -2.39 -12.76
CA SER A 57 -8.33 -1.79 -12.35
C SER A 57 -8.12 -0.65 -11.35
N ASP A 58 -9.12 0.21 -11.18
CA ASP A 58 -9.11 1.24 -10.13
C ASP A 58 -9.59 0.61 -8.81
N PHE A 59 -8.65 0.32 -7.90
CA PHE A 59 -8.95 -0.35 -6.63
C PHE A 59 -9.89 0.47 -5.72
N SER A 60 -10.06 1.78 -5.98
CA SER A 60 -10.99 2.63 -5.23
C SER A 60 -12.45 2.48 -5.68
N MET A 61 -12.70 1.74 -6.77
CA MET A 61 -14.06 1.47 -7.22
C MET A 61 -14.72 0.40 -6.36
N PRO A 62 -16.04 0.50 -6.13
CA PRO A 62 -16.77 -0.47 -5.29
C PRO A 62 -16.56 -1.91 -5.72
N GLY A 63 -16.19 -2.77 -4.78
CA GLY A 63 -16.01 -4.21 -5.00
C GLY A 63 -14.64 -4.62 -5.54
N GLU A 64 -13.81 -3.72 -6.06
CA GLU A 64 -12.49 -4.06 -6.62
C GLU A 64 -11.55 -4.60 -5.54
N THR A 65 -11.49 -3.96 -4.37
CA THR A 65 -10.66 -4.44 -3.25
C THR A 65 -11.07 -5.85 -2.80
N ALA A 66 -12.35 -6.17 -2.81
CA ALA A 66 -12.83 -7.52 -2.47
C ALA A 66 -12.31 -8.58 -3.47
N LYS A 67 -12.29 -8.27 -4.77
CA LYS A 67 -11.70 -9.15 -5.80
C LYS A 67 -10.20 -9.36 -5.57
N LEU A 68 -9.46 -8.29 -5.23
CA LEU A 68 -8.03 -8.37 -4.99
C LEU A 68 -7.66 -9.27 -3.82
N VAL A 69 -8.45 -9.24 -2.74
CA VAL A 69 -8.17 -10.04 -1.54
C VAL A 69 -8.85 -11.42 -1.54
N ALA A 70 -9.72 -11.71 -2.52
CA ALA A 70 -10.43 -13.01 -2.63
C ALA A 70 -9.47 -14.21 -2.67
N GLY A 71 -8.28 -14.04 -3.26
CA GLY A 71 -7.22 -15.04 -3.28
C GLY A 71 -6.46 -15.22 -1.96
N ARG A 72 -6.87 -14.56 -0.89
CA ARG A 72 -6.29 -14.60 0.47
C ARG A 72 -4.75 -14.43 0.46
N PRO A 73 -4.19 -13.33 -0.12
CA PRO A 73 -2.74 -13.13 -0.11
C PRO A 73 -2.18 -13.08 1.32
N ASP A 74 -1.04 -13.74 1.54
CA ASP A 74 -0.35 -13.76 2.85
C ASP A 74 0.22 -12.39 3.21
N VAL A 75 0.73 -11.65 2.20
CA VAL A 75 1.33 -10.32 2.36
C VAL A 75 0.75 -9.38 1.30
N ILE A 76 0.35 -8.20 1.73
CA ILE A 76 -0.19 -7.14 0.88
C ILE A 76 0.70 -5.91 1.00
N PHE A 77 1.30 -5.49 -0.10
CA PHE A 77 1.98 -4.19 -0.21
C PHE A 77 1.01 -3.18 -0.81
N HIS A 78 0.52 -2.27 0.02
CA HIS A 78 -0.35 -1.18 -0.41
C HIS A 78 0.49 0.06 -0.70
N LEU A 79 0.91 0.18 -1.96
CA LEU A 79 1.78 1.23 -2.47
C LEU A 79 1.03 2.26 -3.33
N ALA A 80 -0.19 1.93 -3.78
CA ALA A 80 -0.98 2.81 -4.62
C ALA A 80 -1.41 4.06 -3.86
N ALA A 81 -1.16 5.21 -4.48
CA ALA A 81 -1.65 6.50 -4.05
C ALA A 81 -1.46 7.51 -5.19
N ILE A 82 -2.32 8.52 -5.26
CA ILE A 82 -1.96 9.74 -5.97
C ILE A 82 -1.09 10.61 -5.07
N VAL A 83 -0.13 11.28 -5.70
CA VAL A 83 0.89 12.06 -4.97
C VAL A 83 0.35 13.42 -4.49
N SER A 84 1.12 14.06 -3.60
CA SER A 84 0.72 15.29 -2.91
C SER A 84 0.20 16.40 -3.84
N GLY A 85 0.92 16.71 -4.93
CA GLY A 85 0.50 17.78 -5.86
C GLY A 85 -0.82 17.49 -6.54
N GLU A 86 -1.07 16.26 -6.96
CA GLU A 86 -2.34 15.86 -7.58
C GLU A 86 -3.50 15.84 -6.57
N ALA A 87 -3.25 15.36 -5.34
CA ALA A 87 -4.25 15.34 -4.28
C ALA A 87 -4.64 16.75 -3.77
N GLU A 88 -3.77 17.73 -3.93
CA GLU A 88 -4.11 19.15 -3.67
C GLU A 88 -4.91 19.78 -4.81
N GLN A 89 -4.64 19.40 -6.06
CA GLN A 89 -5.35 19.93 -7.23
C GLN A 89 -6.74 19.31 -7.38
N ASP A 90 -6.89 18.02 -7.06
CA ASP A 90 -8.14 17.28 -7.15
C ASP A 90 -8.45 16.62 -5.79
N PHE A 91 -9.11 17.41 -4.95
CA PHE A 91 -9.45 17.01 -3.58
C PHE A 91 -10.28 15.72 -3.53
N ASP A 92 -11.33 15.63 -4.32
CA ASP A 92 -12.26 14.48 -4.31
C ASP A 92 -11.56 13.21 -4.80
N LYS A 93 -10.75 13.30 -5.85
CA LYS A 93 -9.94 12.19 -6.35
C LYS A 93 -8.92 11.74 -5.29
N GLY A 94 -8.30 12.70 -4.60
CA GLY A 94 -7.38 12.43 -3.50
C GLY A 94 -8.03 11.59 -2.41
N TYR A 95 -9.16 12.02 -1.90
CA TYR A 95 -9.89 11.29 -0.87
C TYR A 95 -10.38 9.93 -1.36
N ARG A 96 -10.97 9.86 -2.55
CA ARG A 96 -11.45 8.61 -3.11
C ARG A 96 -10.36 7.55 -3.24
N ILE A 97 -9.19 7.92 -3.79
CA ILE A 97 -8.13 6.95 -4.03
C ILE A 97 -7.32 6.68 -2.76
N ASN A 98 -6.82 7.72 -2.08
CA ASN A 98 -5.89 7.55 -0.97
C ASN A 98 -6.57 7.10 0.33
N LEU A 99 -7.81 7.54 0.57
CA LEU A 99 -8.53 7.22 1.80
C LEU A 99 -9.62 6.16 1.60
N ASP A 100 -10.62 6.42 0.74
CA ASP A 100 -11.75 5.50 0.59
C ASP A 100 -11.30 4.14 0.05
N GLY A 101 -10.40 4.12 -0.93
CA GLY A 101 -9.81 2.89 -1.46
C GLY A 101 -9.05 2.11 -0.38
N THR A 102 -8.27 2.79 0.46
CA THR A 102 -7.57 2.17 1.61
C THR A 102 -8.56 1.61 2.61
N MET A 103 -9.59 2.36 2.95
CA MET A 103 -10.64 1.94 3.88
C MET A 103 -11.43 0.73 3.34
N GLN A 104 -11.77 0.73 2.04
CA GLN A 104 -12.41 -0.41 1.36
C GLN A 104 -11.52 -1.65 1.37
N LEU A 105 -10.20 -1.52 1.17
CA LEU A 105 -9.26 -2.63 1.25
C LEU A 105 -9.25 -3.26 2.64
N PHE A 106 -9.15 -2.45 3.69
CA PHE A 106 -9.15 -2.95 5.07
C PHE A 106 -10.49 -3.60 5.45
N ALA A 107 -11.60 -3.00 5.01
CA ALA A 107 -12.93 -3.57 5.19
C ALA A 107 -13.11 -4.91 4.45
N ALA A 108 -12.59 -5.02 3.22
CA ALA A 108 -12.64 -6.26 2.45
C ALA A 108 -11.83 -7.39 3.11
N ILE A 109 -10.65 -7.10 3.65
CA ILE A 109 -9.85 -8.09 4.40
C ILE A 109 -10.62 -8.58 5.63
N ARG A 110 -11.18 -7.64 6.41
CA ARG A 110 -12.00 -8.00 7.57
C ARG A 110 -13.21 -8.86 7.20
N ALA A 111 -13.84 -8.58 6.07
CA ALA A 111 -15.04 -9.29 5.62
C ALA A 111 -14.79 -10.74 5.21
N ILE A 112 -13.57 -11.13 4.86
CA ILE A 112 -13.22 -12.53 4.56
C ILE A 112 -13.42 -13.41 5.79
N GLY A 113 -13.11 -12.92 6.98
CA GLY A 113 -13.27 -13.72 8.21
C GLY A 113 -12.40 -14.99 8.24
N ASP A 114 -12.91 -16.08 8.84
CA ASP A 114 -12.31 -17.41 8.86
C ASP A 114 -10.82 -17.46 9.26
N GLY A 115 -10.44 -16.60 10.19
CA GLY A 115 -9.04 -16.52 10.66
C GLY A 115 -8.04 -15.96 9.65
N TYR A 116 -8.51 -15.42 8.52
CA TYR A 116 -7.63 -14.75 7.56
C TYR A 116 -7.02 -13.49 8.18
N LYS A 117 -5.71 -13.48 8.28
CA LYS A 117 -4.94 -12.40 8.91
C LYS A 117 -3.66 -12.14 8.12
N PRO A 118 -3.72 -11.41 7.01
CA PRO A 118 -2.53 -11.10 6.21
C PRO A 118 -1.62 -10.11 6.93
N ARG A 119 -0.36 -10.04 6.49
CA ARG A 119 0.51 -8.89 6.78
C ARG A 119 0.27 -7.81 5.75
N ILE A 120 0.10 -6.56 6.21
CA ILE A 120 -0.05 -5.39 5.34
C ILE A 120 1.13 -4.46 5.55
N VAL A 121 1.78 -4.07 4.46
CA VAL A 121 2.75 -2.98 4.42
C VAL A 121 2.10 -1.79 3.72
N PHE A 122 1.80 -0.76 4.49
CA PHE A 122 1.17 0.48 4.01
C PHE A 122 2.23 1.58 3.85
N THR A 123 2.30 2.16 2.65
CA THR A 123 3.16 3.32 2.43
C THR A 123 2.47 4.60 2.89
N SER A 124 2.90 5.10 4.03
CA SER A 124 2.61 6.44 4.51
C SER A 124 3.67 7.43 3.97
N SER A 125 3.76 8.60 4.55
CA SER A 125 4.64 9.66 4.09
C SER A 125 5.08 10.55 5.26
N ILE A 126 6.24 11.18 5.15
CA ILE A 126 6.62 12.27 6.05
C ILE A 126 5.68 13.48 5.96
N ALA A 127 4.82 13.57 4.93
CA ALA A 127 3.78 14.60 4.81
C ALA A 127 2.71 14.53 5.91
N VAL A 128 2.70 13.47 6.73
CA VAL A 128 1.87 13.41 7.96
C VAL A 128 2.32 14.40 9.02
N PHE A 129 3.53 14.92 8.91
CA PHE A 129 4.07 15.93 9.81
C PHE A 129 3.90 17.34 9.24
N GLY A 130 3.53 18.28 10.08
CA GLY A 130 3.40 19.72 9.77
C GLY A 130 4.30 20.57 10.65
N ALA A 131 4.70 21.75 10.12
CA ALA A 131 5.48 22.74 10.83
C ALA A 131 4.71 23.31 12.06
N PRO A 132 5.40 23.82 13.11
CA PRO A 132 6.86 23.92 13.21
C PRO A 132 7.52 22.58 13.56
N PHE A 133 8.70 22.32 12.95
CA PHE A 133 9.45 21.10 13.20
C PHE A 133 10.52 21.30 14.27
N PRO A 134 10.77 20.29 15.12
CA PRO A 134 12.00 20.23 15.93
C PRO A 134 13.21 19.94 15.03
N GLU A 135 14.42 19.96 15.60
CA GLU A 135 15.64 19.65 14.87
C GLU A 135 15.60 18.23 14.25
N ALA A 136 14.99 17.27 14.95
CA ALA A 136 14.79 15.91 14.48
C ALA A 136 13.41 15.39 14.91
N ILE A 137 12.79 14.59 14.04
CA ILE A 137 11.46 13.98 14.28
C ILE A 137 11.67 12.48 14.50
N GLY A 138 11.27 11.99 15.68
CA GLY A 138 11.19 10.55 15.99
C GLY A 138 9.82 9.96 15.61
N ASP A 139 9.71 8.64 15.74
CA ASP A 139 8.49 7.90 15.39
C ASP A 139 7.27 8.28 16.22
N GLU A 140 7.50 8.72 17.47
CA GLU A 140 6.46 9.14 18.41
C GLU A 140 5.98 10.60 18.21
N PHE A 141 6.54 11.33 17.24
CA PHE A 141 6.14 12.70 16.97
C PHE A 141 4.71 12.77 16.44
N PHE A 142 3.96 13.79 16.87
CA PHE A 142 2.57 13.96 16.51
C PHE A 142 2.38 14.16 14.99
N THR A 143 1.34 13.53 14.45
CA THR A 143 0.91 13.81 13.08
C THR A 143 0.06 15.09 13.04
N THR A 144 0.55 16.08 12.31
CA THR A 144 -0.07 17.39 12.16
C THR A 144 -0.04 17.82 10.67
N PRO A 145 -0.66 17.04 9.79
CA PRO A 145 -0.54 17.28 8.35
C PRO A 145 -1.07 18.66 7.96
N LEU A 146 -0.40 19.30 7.00
CA LEU A 146 -0.77 20.60 6.44
C LEU A 146 -1.27 20.50 4.99
N THR A 147 -1.41 19.28 4.46
CA THR A 147 -1.87 19.01 3.10
C THR A 147 -2.96 17.95 3.09
N SER A 148 -3.83 17.96 2.08
CA SER A 148 -4.85 16.92 1.89
C SER A 148 -4.23 15.53 1.80
N TYR A 149 -3.13 15.39 1.05
CA TYR A 149 -2.37 14.14 0.95
C TYR A 149 -1.86 13.66 2.32
N GLY A 150 -1.23 14.56 3.08
CA GLY A 150 -0.74 14.25 4.43
C GLY A 150 -1.87 13.84 5.37
N THR A 151 -3.01 14.51 5.30
CA THR A 151 -4.22 14.18 6.06
C THR A 151 -4.72 12.78 5.71
N GLN A 152 -4.84 12.45 4.41
CA GLN A 152 -5.27 11.13 3.94
C GLN A 152 -4.34 10.03 4.44
N LYS A 153 -3.02 10.25 4.40
CA LYS A 153 -2.02 9.30 4.89
C LYS A 153 -2.08 9.14 6.41
N ALA A 154 -2.26 10.22 7.17
CA ALA A 154 -2.39 10.17 8.63
C ALA A 154 -3.66 9.41 9.06
N ILE A 155 -4.79 9.63 8.40
CA ILE A 155 -6.01 8.84 8.64
C ILE A 155 -5.77 7.37 8.30
N GLY A 156 -5.08 7.08 7.20
CA GLY A 156 -4.70 5.71 6.81
C GLY A 156 -3.85 5.01 7.88
N GLU A 157 -2.90 5.72 8.53
CA GLU A 157 -2.13 5.19 9.66
C GLU A 157 -3.00 4.86 10.88
N LEU A 158 -3.95 5.73 11.21
CA LEU A 158 -4.89 5.50 12.32
C LEU A 158 -5.78 4.28 12.04
N LEU A 159 -6.30 4.14 10.83
CA LEU A 159 -7.07 2.97 10.41
C LEU A 159 -6.21 1.70 10.47
N LEU A 160 -4.98 1.73 9.94
CA LEU A 160 -4.05 0.61 9.98
C LEU A 160 -3.81 0.14 11.41
N SER A 161 -3.56 1.08 12.32
CA SER A 161 -3.34 0.80 13.74
C SER A 161 -4.57 0.18 14.40
N ASP A 162 -5.76 0.73 14.17
CA ASP A 162 -6.98 0.22 14.79
C ASP A 162 -7.35 -1.18 14.30
N TYR A 163 -7.30 -1.41 12.99
CA TYR A 163 -7.59 -2.74 12.41
C TYR A 163 -6.56 -3.78 12.86
N SER A 164 -5.27 -3.40 12.99
CA SER A 164 -4.23 -4.29 13.52
C SER A 164 -4.46 -4.62 14.98
N ARG A 165 -4.75 -3.62 15.81
CA ARG A 165 -5.08 -3.79 17.23
C ARG A 165 -6.30 -4.71 17.42
N LYS A 166 -7.28 -4.64 16.53
CA LYS A 166 -8.47 -5.50 16.50
C LYS A 166 -8.17 -6.91 15.98
N GLY A 167 -6.96 -7.15 15.44
CA GLY A 167 -6.54 -8.47 14.99
C GLY A 167 -7.04 -8.87 13.61
N PHE A 168 -7.53 -7.93 12.78
CA PHE A 168 -8.00 -8.23 11.43
C PHE A 168 -6.84 -8.50 10.47
N PHE A 169 -5.68 -7.89 10.72
CA PHE A 169 -4.43 -8.11 9.99
C PHE A 169 -3.22 -7.69 10.85
N ASP A 170 -2.01 -7.96 10.37
CA ASP A 170 -0.75 -7.49 10.94
C ASP A 170 -0.23 -6.33 10.08
N GLY A 171 -0.46 -5.08 10.52
CA GLY A 171 -0.18 -3.87 9.76
C GLY A 171 1.14 -3.22 10.12
N ILE A 172 1.91 -2.83 9.10
CA ILE A 172 3.13 -2.04 9.21
C ILE A 172 2.97 -0.79 8.35
N GLY A 173 3.06 0.39 8.97
CA GLY A 173 3.10 1.68 8.26
C GLY A 173 4.54 2.13 8.06
N ILE A 174 4.90 2.55 6.86
CA ILE A 174 6.22 3.09 6.52
C ILE A 174 6.05 4.52 6.06
N ARG A 175 6.56 5.50 6.82
CA ARG A 175 6.57 6.92 6.45
C ARG A 175 7.72 7.18 5.50
N LEU A 176 7.43 7.13 4.19
CA LEU A 176 8.44 7.34 3.17
C LEU A 176 8.87 8.81 3.12
N PRO A 177 10.18 9.09 3.06
CA PRO A 177 10.70 10.41 2.73
C PRO A 177 10.55 10.70 1.24
N THR A 178 11.03 11.85 0.80
CA THR A 178 11.17 12.13 -0.63
C THR A 178 12.10 11.11 -1.29
N ILE A 179 11.60 10.42 -2.30
CA ILE A 179 12.40 9.45 -3.06
C ILE A 179 13.30 10.24 -4.03
N CYS A 180 14.60 10.28 -3.73
CA CYS A 180 15.56 11.10 -4.43
C CYS A 180 16.05 10.49 -5.76
N VAL A 181 16.09 9.15 -5.85
CA VAL A 181 16.57 8.46 -7.07
C VAL A 181 15.35 8.05 -7.90
N ARG A 182 15.05 8.83 -8.92
CA ARG A 182 14.00 8.50 -9.89
C ARG A 182 14.67 8.21 -11.23
N PRO A 183 14.29 7.11 -11.93
CA PRO A 183 14.66 6.93 -13.32
C PRO A 183 14.13 8.12 -14.12
N GLY A 184 14.94 8.66 -15.02
CA GLY A 184 14.53 9.69 -15.98
C GLY A 184 13.52 9.17 -16.99
#